data_05565bad45813a6ef8364fc0e87b4629
#
_entry.id   05565bad45813a6ef8364fc0e87b4629
#
_cell.length_a   1.000
_cell.length_b   1.000
_cell.length_c   1.000
_cell.angle_alpha   90.00
_cell.angle_beta   90.00
_cell.angle_gamma   90.00
#
_symmetry.space_group_name_H-M   'P 1'
#
loop_
_entity.id
_entity.type
_entity.pdbx_description
1 polymer ?
#
loop_
_entity_poly.entity_id
_entity_poly.type
_entity_poly.pdbx_seq_one_letter_code
_entity_poly.pdbx_strand_id
1 'polypeptide(L)'
;MPTTTFEKHVWAEIDLDALRANFRAVKERAGGLPLCAVVKADSYGHGAVQCSRVFAEEGAAWLAVSCLTEALQLRNAGRTLPILILGHVEPEYTSALIEKHITAACYSLPQARALSAAAERAGGTVDIHLKADTGMGRIGFALRTDFDRAVAEMLEVCTLPGLRMTGLFQHFAVADDTDAGNVAYTEEQYQLFLRAYRALKAAGQEPPLVHCDNSAGVMLHPDWPSSAVSVPCMARPGIILYGFDPSDEVRFGKFRPVMKLKTVVSMVKELQPGQSTSYGRRFTAETPTRVATLCTGYADGYPRLLSCGKGIVEVHGVPCPVLGRVCMDQLMVDVTAVPDVQEGDEAILWGGTVSDSAEDIARKTDTISYEVLCGVSRRVPRVYLEHGRIIAVEDWIL
;
A
#
# COMPACT_ATOMS: atom_id res chain seq x y z
N MET A 1 18.75 12.63 17.26
CA MET A 1 17.61 13.37 16.67
C MET A 1 17.49 12.86 15.25
N PRO A 2 16.31 12.69 14.68
CA PRO A 2 16.20 12.35 13.26
C PRO A 2 16.86 13.45 12.44
N THR A 3 17.60 13.08 11.39
CA THR A 3 18.16 14.04 10.44
C THR A 3 17.01 14.74 9.72
N THR A 4 17.10 16.06 9.61
CA THR A 4 16.13 16.88 8.84
C THR A 4 16.76 17.43 7.57
N THR A 5 18.02 17.07 7.31
CA THR A 5 18.80 17.47 6.14
C THR A 5 19.01 16.25 5.24
N PHE A 6 18.91 16.43 3.95
CA PHE A 6 19.14 15.41 2.92
C PHE A 6 19.70 16.06 1.66
N GLU A 7 20.32 15.27 0.80
CA GLU A 7 20.76 15.74 -0.53
C GLU A 7 19.52 15.92 -1.43
N LYS A 8 19.32 17.13 -1.94
CA LYS A 8 18.25 17.41 -2.90
C LYS A 8 18.65 16.93 -4.29
N HIS A 9 18.37 15.66 -4.58
CA HIS A 9 18.56 15.03 -5.88
C HIS A 9 17.20 14.56 -6.40
N VAL A 10 16.65 13.51 -5.82
CA VAL A 10 15.27 13.05 -5.96
C VAL A 10 14.79 12.64 -4.58
N TRP A 11 13.56 13.00 -4.21
CA TRP A 11 12.99 12.66 -2.90
C TRP A 11 11.47 12.53 -2.98
N ALA A 12 10.91 11.73 -2.07
CA ALA A 12 9.47 11.61 -1.88
C ALA A 12 9.07 12.40 -0.63
N GLU A 13 8.29 13.46 -0.79
CA GLU A 13 7.65 14.16 0.32
C GLU A 13 6.41 13.38 0.77
N ILE A 14 6.34 13.10 2.09
CA ILE A 14 5.25 12.36 2.71
C ILE A 14 4.51 13.31 3.66
N ASP A 15 3.30 13.71 3.28
CA ASP A 15 2.42 14.60 4.06
C ASP A 15 1.69 13.79 5.15
N LEU A 16 2.20 13.86 6.39
CA LEU A 16 1.61 13.15 7.52
C LEU A 16 0.28 13.78 7.98
N ASP A 17 0.02 15.06 7.69
CA ASP A 17 -1.27 15.69 7.99
C ASP A 17 -2.35 15.16 7.03
N ALA A 18 -2.01 14.94 5.75
CA ALA A 18 -2.89 14.27 4.80
C ALA A 18 -3.17 12.81 5.24
N LEU A 19 -2.15 12.08 5.68
CA LEU A 19 -2.29 10.72 6.19
C LEU A 19 -3.25 10.65 7.38
N ARG A 20 -3.13 11.58 8.35
CA ARG A 20 -4.05 11.71 9.49
C ARG A 20 -5.48 12.00 9.05
N ALA A 21 -5.65 12.96 8.14
CA ALA A 21 -6.96 13.34 7.64
C ALA A 21 -7.66 12.17 6.94
N ASN A 22 -6.93 11.41 6.11
CA ASN A 22 -7.45 10.23 5.44
C ASN A 22 -7.86 9.14 6.44
N PHE A 23 -7.03 8.85 7.45
CA PHE A 23 -7.37 7.87 8.48
C PHE A 23 -8.64 8.27 9.24
N ARG A 24 -8.76 9.53 9.64
CA ARG A 24 -9.95 10.06 10.32
C ARG A 24 -11.22 9.94 9.47
N ALA A 25 -11.13 10.26 8.18
CA ALA A 25 -12.25 10.13 7.25
C ALA A 25 -12.71 8.68 7.09
N VAL A 26 -11.78 7.72 7.01
CA VAL A 26 -12.11 6.29 6.97
C VAL A 26 -12.72 5.83 8.31
N LYS A 27 -12.17 6.28 9.44
CA LYS A 27 -12.68 5.95 10.79
C LYS A 27 -14.08 6.47 11.00
N GLU A 28 -14.38 7.68 10.56
CA GLU A 28 -15.72 8.26 10.58
C GLU A 28 -16.70 7.41 9.74
N ARG A 29 -16.32 7.06 8.51
CA ARG A 29 -17.13 6.22 7.62
C ARG A 29 -17.39 4.82 8.19
N ALA A 30 -16.40 4.26 8.87
CA ALA A 30 -16.49 2.94 9.51
C ALA A 30 -17.45 2.92 10.74
N GLY A 31 -18.01 4.05 11.16
CA GLY A 31 -19.03 4.11 12.22
C GLY A 31 -18.59 3.56 13.57
N GLY A 32 -17.30 3.66 13.90
CA GLY A 32 -16.71 3.12 15.13
C GLY A 32 -16.14 1.71 15.03
N LEU A 33 -16.22 1.08 13.86
CA LEU A 33 -15.54 -0.19 13.60
C LEU A 33 -14.01 -0.02 13.76
N PRO A 34 -13.32 -0.85 14.57
CA PRO A 34 -11.89 -0.80 14.69
C PRO A 34 -11.17 -0.94 13.33
N LEU A 35 -10.11 -0.16 13.12
CA LEU A 35 -9.35 -0.18 11.89
C LEU A 35 -8.01 -0.89 12.10
N CYS A 36 -7.71 -1.83 11.22
CA CYS A 36 -6.41 -2.44 11.02
C CYS A 36 -5.74 -1.71 9.85
N ALA A 37 -4.81 -0.81 10.12
CA ALA A 37 -4.11 -0.08 9.07
C ALA A 37 -3.15 -1.00 8.33
N VAL A 38 -3.31 -1.12 6.99
CA VAL A 38 -2.43 -1.95 6.17
C VAL A 38 -1.20 -1.16 5.78
N VAL A 39 -0.05 -1.57 6.32
CA VAL A 39 1.26 -0.89 6.18
C VAL A 39 2.32 -1.74 5.49
N LYS A 40 1.89 -2.77 4.75
CA LYS A 40 2.77 -3.64 3.95
C LYS A 40 3.46 -2.87 2.83
N ALA A 41 4.50 -3.47 2.24
CA ALA A 41 5.33 -2.86 1.18
C ALA A 41 5.80 -1.46 1.58
N ASP A 42 6.35 -1.35 2.80
CA ASP A 42 6.81 -0.10 3.39
C ASP A 42 5.73 0.99 3.38
N SER A 43 4.50 0.65 3.84
CA SER A 43 3.33 1.53 3.75
C SER A 43 3.05 1.99 2.33
N TYR A 44 3.04 1.05 1.37
CA TYR A 44 2.88 1.37 -0.06
C TYR A 44 3.94 2.39 -0.54
N GLY A 45 5.19 2.21 -0.10
CA GLY A 45 6.31 3.08 -0.46
C GLY A 45 6.43 4.38 0.34
N HIS A 46 5.55 4.63 1.32
CA HIS A 46 5.53 5.87 2.10
C HIS A 46 6.41 5.85 3.37
N GLY A 47 7.00 4.69 3.73
CA GLY A 47 7.77 4.52 4.96
C GLY A 47 6.92 4.02 6.12
N ALA A 48 7.03 2.71 6.41
CA ALA A 48 6.15 2.03 7.37
C ALA A 48 6.33 2.52 8.81
N VAL A 49 7.53 2.93 9.19
CA VAL A 49 7.84 3.38 10.55
C VAL A 49 7.10 4.66 10.90
N GLN A 50 7.14 5.68 10.04
CA GLN A 50 6.45 6.94 10.31
C GLN A 50 4.95 6.82 10.10
N CYS A 51 4.51 6.14 9.04
CA CYS A 51 3.08 5.96 8.80
C CYS A 51 2.40 5.17 9.95
N SER A 52 3.02 4.09 10.43
CA SER A 52 2.47 3.31 11.57
C SER A 52 2.45 4.11 12.88
N ARG A 53 3.38 5.05 13.08
CA ARG A 53 3.32 5.99 14.21
C ARG A 53 2.04 6.82 14.14
N VAL A 54 1.83 7.45 12.99
CA VAL A 54 0.64 8.29 12.77
C VAL A 54 -0.65 7.50 12.94
N PHE A 55 -0.74 6.29 12.38
CA PHE A 55 -1.94 5.45 12.54
C PHE A 55 -2.16 5.04 14.00
N ALA A 56 -1.10 4.75 14.75
CA ALA A 56 -1.22 4.44 16.18
C ALA A 56 -1.74 5.66 16.97
N GLU A 57 -1.22 6.86 16.72
CA GLU A 57 -1.66 8.12 17.33
C GLU A 57 -3.14 8.42 17.01
N GLU A 58 -3.60 8.10 15.80
CA GLU A 58 -5.00 8.28 15.38
C GLU A 58 -5.95 7.15 15.87
N GLY A 59 -5.39 6.15 16.56
CA GLY A 59 -6.15 5.09 17.20
C GLY A 59 -6.46 3.92 16.28
N ALA A 60 -5.53 3.53 15.41
CA ALA A 60 -5.58 2.23 14.75
C ALA A 60 -5.57 1.12 15.80
N ALA A 61 -6.42 0.10 15.61
CA ALA A 61 -6.50 -1.03 16.52
C ALA A 61 -5.43 -2.10 16.22
N TRP A 62 -5.08 -2.25 14.95
CA TRP A 62 -4.11 -3.23 14.44
C TRP A 62 -3.28 -2.61 13.32
N LEU A 63 -2.14 -3.25 13.06
CA LEU A 63 -1.35 -3.05 11.84
C LEU A 63 -1.33 -4.36 11.04
N ALA A 64 -1.35 -4.29 9.71
CA ALA A 64 -1.21 -5.46 8.87
C ALA A 64 -0.06 -5.29 7.86
N VAL A 65 0.74 -6.33 7.77
CA VAL A 65 1.93 -6.41 6.91
C VAL A 65 1.90 -7.64 6.02
N SER A 66 2.81 -7.76 5.07
CA SER A 66 2.86 -8.89 4.14
C SER A 66 3.72 -10.05 4.65
N CYS A 67 4.81 -9.75 5.35
CA CYS A 67 5.82 -10.74 5.75
C CYS A 67 6.41 -10.44 7.13
N LEU A 68 7.18 -11.41 7.66
CA LEU A 68 7.81 -11.30 8.97
C LEU A 68 8.80 -10.14 9.06
N THR A 69 9.60 -9.90 8.02
CA THR A 69 10.59 -8.81 8.01
C THR A 69 9.95 -7.44 8.24
N GLU A 70 8.81 -7.17 7.60
CA GLU A 70 8.04 -5.95 7.81
C GLU A 70 7.50 -5.85 9.25
N ALA A 71 6.99 -6.96 9.81
CA ALA A 71 6.53 -7.00 11.19
C ALA A 71 7.66 -6.72 12.18
N LEU A 72 8.84 -7.30 11.97
CA LEU A 72 10.04 -7.08 12.79
C LEU A 72 10.54 -5.64 12.68
N GLN A 73 10.51 -5.02 11.50
CA GLN A 73 10.83 -3.61 11.32
C GLN A 73 9.95 -2.72 12.23
N LEU A 74 8.65 -2.97 12.25
CA LEU A 74 7.72 -2.22 13.10
C LEU A 74 7.97 -2.46 14.59
N ARG A 75 8.22 -3.70 15.00
CA ARG A 75 8.57 -4.03 16.40
C ARG A 75 9.88 -3.38 16.84
N ASN A 76 10.91 -3.39 15.99
CA ASN A 76 12.20 -2.74 16.25
C ASN A 76 12.05 -1.21 16.34
N ALA A 77 11.09 -0.64 15.60
CA ALA A 77 10.72 0.78 15.71
C ALA A 77 9.81 1.09 16.91
N GLY A 78 9.60 0.14 17.82
CA GLY A 78 8.83 0.33 19.05
C GLY A 78 7.31 0.32 18.87
N ARG A 79 6.79 -0.22 17.77
CA ARG A 79 5.32 -0.34 17.57
C ARG A 79 4.78 -1.46 18.48
N THR A 80 3.81 -1.12 19.33
CA THR A 80 3.21 -2.04 20.32
C THR A 80 1.84 -2.56 19.90
N LEU A 81 1.19 -1.95 18.93
CA LEU A 81 -0.10 -2.41 18.38
C LEU A 81 0.01 -3.88 17.93
N PRO A 82 -1.09 -4.67 18.03
CA PRO A 82 -1.15 -5.96 17.38
C PRO A 82 -0.77 -5.90 15.92
N ILE A 83 0.04 -6.86 15.43
CA ILE A 83 0.48 -6.94 14.04
C ILE A 83 0.01 -8.27 13.46
N LEU A 84 -0.67 -8.20 12.31
CA LEU A 84 -1.09 -9.36 11.51
C LEU A 84 -0.23 -9.48 10.26
N ILE A 85 0.43 -10.61 10.08
CA ILE A 85 1.06 -10.95 8.79
C ILE A 85 0.00 -11.58 7.90
N LEU A 86 -0.28 -10.94 6.76
CA LEU A 86 -1.31 -11.37 5.79
C LEU A 86 -0.80 -12.48 4.85
N GLY A 87 0.50 -12.64 4.71
CA GLY A 87 1.15 -13.58 3.81
C GLY A 87 1.71 -14.82 4.51
N HIS A 88 2.60 -15.50 3.81
CA HIS A 88 3.28 -16.69 4.30
C HIS A 88 4.37 -16.34 5.33
N VAL A 89 4.51 -17.22 6.31
CA VAL A 89 5.66 -17.24 7.25
C VAL A 89 6.20 -18.66 7.27
N GLU A 90 7.50 -18.80 7.06
CA GLU A 90 8.18 -20.08 7.17
C GLU A 90 8.17 -20.59 8.63
N PRO A 91 7.89 -21.86 8.87
CA PRO A 91 7.79 -22.43 10.23
C PRO A 91 9.07 -22.28 11.07
N GLU A 92 10.23 -22.17 10.44
CA GLU A 92 11.52 -21.95 11.13
C GLU A 92 11.59 -20.63 11.91
N TYR A 93 10.76 -19.64 11.53
CA TYR A 93 10.67 -18.33 12.21
C TYR A 93 9.57 -18.26 13.27
N THR A 94 8.96 -19.37 13.62
CA THR A 94 7.88 -19.43 14.63
C THR A 94 8.28 -18.84 15.98
N SER A 95 9.54 -19.04 16.42
CA SER A 95 10.05 -18.43 17.65
C SER A 95 9.97 -16.90 17.64
N ALA A 96 10.24 -16.27 16.49
CA ALA A 96 10.12 -14.81 16.34
C ALA A 96 8.66 -14.34 16.43
N LEU A 97 7.70 -15.10 15.89
CA LEU A 97 6.26 -14.80 16.03
C LEU A 97 5.85 -14.79 17.50
N ILE A 98 6.29 -15.81 18.26
CA ILE A 98 6.01 -15.96 19.70
C ILE A 98 6.65 -14.82 20.49
N GLU A 99 7.97 -14.64 20.34
CA GLU A 99 8.74 -13.64 21.10
C GLU A 99 8.26 -12.21 20.86
N LYS A 100 7.93 -11.88 19.61
CA LYS A 100 7.51 -10.52 19.20
C LYS A 100 5.99 -10.32 19.23
N HIS A 101 5.22 -11.30 19.68
CA HIS A 101 3.75 -11.24 19.70
C HIS A 101 3.16 -10.81 18.35
N ILE A 102 3.52 -11.54 17.30
CA ILE A 102 3.06 -11.28 15.93
C ILE A 102 2.07 -12.38 15.55
N THR A 103 0.89 -11.97 15.08
CA THR A 103 -0.17 -12.86 14.61
C THR A 103 0.06 -13.26 13.15
N ALA A 104 -0.05 -14.54 12.84
CA ALA A 104 0.11 -15.05 11.46
C ALA A 104 -1.22 -15.40 10.81
N ALA A 105 -1.33 -15.18 9.50
CA ALA A 105 -2.41 -15.78 8.71
C ALA A 105 -2.19 -17.30 8.61
N CYS A 106 -3.23 -18.06 8.95
CA CYS A 106 -3.28 -19.52 8.77
C CYS A 106 -4.25 -19.81 7.61
N TYR A 107 -3.74 -20.39 6.52
CA TYR A 107 -4.45 -20.49 5.27
C TYR A 107 -4.54 -21.91 4.67
N SER A 108 -3.92 -22.89 5.34
CA SER A 108 -4.03 -24.32 4.96
C SER A 108 -3.66 -25.22 6.15
N LEU A 109 -4.21 -26.42 6.15
CA LEU A 109 -3.91 -27.41 7.18
C LEU A 109 -2.43 -27.86 7.19
N PRO A 110 -1.74 -28.09 6.04
CA PRO A 110 -0.31 -28.40 6.06
C PRO A 110 0.54 -27.28 6.68
N GLN A 111 0.26 -26.01 6.37
CA GLN A 111 0.97 -24.89 6.99
C GLN A 111 0.69 -24.81 8.48
N ALA A 112 -0.56 -25.00 8.92
CA ALA A 112 -0.94 -25.00 10.31
C ALA A 112 -0.20 -26.09 11.11
N ARG A 113 -0.14 -27.33 10.59
CA ARG A 113 0.58 -28.44 11.22
C ARG A 113 2.09 -28.14 11.35
N ALA A 114 2.69 -27.52 10.33
CA ALA A 114 4.10 -27.13 10.36
C ALA A 114 4.39 -26.04 11.41
N LEU A 115 3.52 -25.01 11.50
CA LEU A 115 3.60 -23.96 12.53
C LEU A 115 3.38 -24.54 13.93
N SER A 116 2.40 -25.44 14.10
CA SER A 116 2.11 -26.13 15.36
C SER A 116 3.33 -26.89 15.86
N ALA A 117 3.90 -27.75 15.03
CA ALA A 117 5.11 -28.51 15.39
C ALA A 117 6.31 -27.60 15.71
N ALA A 118 6.44 -26.46 15.05
CA ALA A 118 7.48 -25.49 15.35
C ALA A 118 7.21 -24.72 16.65
N ALA A 119 5.96 -24.40 16.96
CA ALA A 119 5.56 -23.74 18.21
C ALA A 119 5.80 -24.65 19.42
N GLU A 120 5.48 -25.96 19.32
CA GLU A 120 5.78 -26.93 20.35
C GLU A 120 7.29 -27.04 20.61
N ARG A 121 8.11 -27.10 19.56
CA ARG A 121 9.59 -27.09 19.71
C ARG A 121 10.12 -25.83 20.38
N ALA A 122 9.49 -24.67 20.08
CA ALA A 122 9.83 -23.39 20.68
C ALA A 122 9.26 -23.20 22.10
N GLY A 123 8.42 -24.11 22.58
CA GLY A 123 7.79 -24.08 23.92
C GLY A 123 6.81 -22.92 24.09
N GLY A 124 6.12 -22.49 23.01
CA GLY A 124 5.22 -21.35 23.05
C GLY A 124 3.96 -21.53 22.20
N THR A 125 3.20 -20.46 22.07
CA THR A 125 1.95 -20.45 21.30
C THR A 125 1.95 -19.29 20.30
N VAL A 126 1.57 -19.57 19.06
CA VAL A 126 1.38 -18.59 17.97
C VAL A 126 -0.08 -18.21 17.87
N ASP A 127 -0.36 -16.92 17.88
CA ASP A 127 -1.68 -16.40 17.53
C ASP A 127 -1.87 -16.47 16.01
N ILE A 128 -3.01 -17.02 15.60
CA ILE A 128 -3.34 -17.16 14.20
C ILE A 128 -4.72 -16.58 13.88
N HIS A 129 -4.84 -15.97 12.68
CA HIS A 129 -6.12 -15.70 12.05
C HIS A 129 -6.35 -16.69 10.92
N LEU A 130 -7.44 -17.44 10.97
CA LEU A 130 -7.83 -18.34 9.88
C LEU A 130 -8.19 -17.50 8.64
N LYS A 131 -7.57 -17.81 7.51
CA LYS A 131 -7.84 -17.16 6.24
C LYS A 131 -8.81 -17.97 5.40
N ALA A 132 -10.02 -17.47 5.23
CA ALA A 132 -11.02 -18.02 4.33
C ALA A 132 -10.77 -17.56 2.89
N ASP A 133 -10.69 -18.47 1.93
CA ASP A 133 -10.76 -18.13 0.52
C ASP A 133 -12.20 -18.33 0.04
N THR A 134 -12.89 -17.22 -0.12
CA THR A 134 -14.27 -17.13 -0.57
C THR A 134 -14.38 -16.87 -2.07
N GLY A 135 -13.23 -16.79 -2.77
CA GLY A 135 -13.19 -16.54 -4.21
C GLY A 135 -12.11 -15.57 -4.68
N MET A 136 -11.21 -15.12 -3.80
CA MET A 136 -10.02 -14.38 -4.24
C MET A 136 -9.04 -15.29 -4.99
N GLY A 137 -9.03 -16.60 -4.67
CA GLY A 137 -8.24 -17.60 -5.38
C GLY A 137 -6.73 -17.48 -5.19
N ARG A 138 -6.28 -16.88 -4.07
CA ARG A 138 -4.87 -16.60 -3.83
C ARG A 138 -4.26 -17.48 -2.74
N ILE A 139 -4.71 -17.34 -1.53
CA ILE A 139 -4.41 -18.21 -0.36
C ILE A 139 -5.63 -18.25 0.55
N GLY A 140 -5.82 -19.34 1.27
CA GLY A 140 -6.93 -19.53 2.21
C GLY A 140 -7.53 -20.92 2.13
N PHE A 141 -8.30 -21.29 3.14
CA PHE A 141 -9.11 -22.49 3.09
C PHE A 141 -10.19 -22.34 2.01
N ALA A 142 -10.21 -23.25 1.05
CA ALA A 142 -10.91 -23.12 -0.23
C ALA A 142 -12.43 -23.32 -0.11
N LEU A 143 -13.12 -22.43 0.59
CA LEU A 143 -14.56 -22.49 0.89
C LEU A 143 -15.43 -22.55 -0.37
N ARG A 144 -15.02 -21.85 -1.44
CA ARG A 144 -15.78 -21.80 -2.68
C ARG A 144 -15.70 -23.12 -3.47
N THR A 145 -14.59 -23.84 -3.35
CA THR A 145 -14.36 -25.07 -4.09
C THR A 145 -14.94 -26.30 -3.36
N ASP A 146 -14.69 -26.39 -2.05
CA ASP A 146 -15.16 -27.48 -1.20
C ASP A 146 -15.37 -26.96 0.23
N PHE A 147 -16.59 -26.52 0.48
CA PHE A 147 -16.95 -25.86 1.74
C PHE A 147 -16.77 -26.79 2.95
N ASP A 148 -17.28 -28.02 2.86
CA ASP A 148 -17.33 -28.93 4.01
C ASP A 148 -15.91 -29.38 4.39
N ARG A 149 -15.08 -29.68 3.41
CA ARG A 149 -13.66 -29.98 3.62
C ARG A 149 -12.91 -28.78 4.21
N ALA A 150 -13.10 -27.57 3.65
CA ALA A 150 -12.42 -26.39 4.15
C ALA A 150 -12.78 -26.08 5.60
N VAL A 151 -14.07 -26.22 5.98
CA VAL A 151 -14.51 -26.06 7.37
C VAL A 151 -13.93 -27.16 8.28
N ALA A 152 -13.90 -28.42 7.83
CA ALA A 152 -13.29 -29.49 8.59
C ALA A 152 -11.80 -29.26 8.85
N GLU A 153 -11.05 -28.80 7.83
CA GLU A 153 -9.64 -28.42 7.99
C GLU A 153 -9.47 -27.25 8.96
N MET A 154 -10.31 -26.20 8.89
CA MET A 154 -10.29 -25.08 9.84
C MET A 154 -10.56 -25.53 11.26
N LEU A 155 -11.51 -26.45 11.48
CA LEU A 155 -11.80 -27.02 12.80
C LEU A 155 -10.63 -27.83 13.33
N GLU A 156 -9.98 -28.61 12.48
CA GLU A 156 -8.76 -29.34 12.86
C GLU A 156 -7.65 -28.38 13.30
N VAL A 157 -7.42 -27.28 12.58
CA VAL A 157 -6.45 -26.26 12.97
C VAL A 157 -6.71 -25.74 14.38
N CYS A 158 -7.97 -25.54 14.77
CA CYS A 158 -8.32 -25.06 16.11
C CYS A 158 -7.95 -26.05 17.24
N THR A 159 -7.67 -27.31 16.90
CA THR A 159 -7.26 -28.36 17.88
C THR A 159 -5.75 -28.57 17.93
N LEU A 160 -4.97 -27.97 17.01
CA LEU A 160 -3.53 -28.17 16.95
C LEU A 160 -2.82 -27.52 18.14
N PRO A 161 -1.90 -28.24 18.83
CA PRO A 161 -1.15 -27.68 19.95
C PRO A 161 -0.23 -26.55 19.48
N GLY A 162 0.08 -25.62 20.38
CA GLY A 162 0.95 -24.48 20.06
C GLY A 162 0.35 -23.42 19.11
N LEU A 163 -0.92 -23.59 18.70
CA LEU A 163 -1.66 -22.57 17.95
C LEU A 163 -2.86 -22.07 18.76
N ARG A 164 -3.13 -20.77 18.66
CA ARG A 164 -4.31 -20.14 19.22
C ARG A 164 -5.05 -19.37 18.13
N MET A 165 -6.23 -19.82 17.78
CA MET A 165 -7.10 -19.12 16.83
C MET A 165 -7.65 -17.85 17.50
N THR A 166 -7.24 -16.69 17.00
CA THR A 166 -7.61 -15.36 17.50
C THR A 166 -8.44 -14.57 16.52
N GLY A 167 -8.68 -15.07 15.29
CA GLY A 167 -9.52 -14.41 14.32
C GLY A 167 -9.83 -15.23 13.07
N LEU A 168 -10.78 -14.72 12.31
CA LEU A 168 -11.19 -15.23 11.00
C LEU A 168 -11.28 -14.08 10.01
N PHE A 169 -10.74 -14.26 8.80
CA PHE A 169 -10.81 -13.24 7.75
C PHE A 169 -10.85 -13.78 6.34
N GLN A 170 -11.33 -12.94 5.44
CA GLN A 170 -11.33 -13.16 3.99
C GLN A 170 -10.83 -11.90 3.27
N HIS A 171 -10.81 -11.92 1.94
CA HIS A 171 -10.51 -10.74 1.10
C HIS A 171 -11.40 -10.73 -0.12
N PHE A 172 -12.05 -9.59 -0.38
CA PHE A 172 -12.86 -9.40 -1.56
C PHE A 172 -11.98 -9.27 -2.80
N ALA A 173 -12.44 -9.86 -3.90
CA ALA A 173 -11.73 -9.82 -5.18
C ALA A 173 -12.07 -8.58 -6.00
N VAL A 174 -13.34 -8.16 -5.96
CA VAL A 174 -13.93 -7.15 -6.86
C VAL A 174 -14.90 -6.20 -6.12
N ALA A 175 -14.64 -5.92 -4.82
CA ALA A 175 -15.50 -5.01 -4.04
C ALA A 175 -15.41 -3.54 -4.51
N ASP A 176 -14.46 -3.22 -5.36
CA ASP A 176 -14.20 -1.91 -5.97
C ASP A 176 -14.66 -1.84 -7.43
N ASP A 177 -15.58 -2.70 -7.83
CA ASP A 177 -16.18 -2.75 -9.17
C ASP A 177 -17.70 -2.49 -9.09
N THR A 178 -18.26 -1.87 -10.13
CA THR A 178 -19.70 -1.53 -10.23
C THR A 178 -20.45 -2.40 -11.22
N ASP A 179 -19.78 -3.31 -11.94
CA ASP A 179 -20.44 -4.31 -12.79
C ASP A 179 -21.36 -5.20 -11.94
N ALA A 180 -22.61 -5.42 -12.43
CA ALA A 180 -23.60 -6.15 -11.68
C ALA A 180 -23.17 -7.60 -11.33
N GLY A 181 -22.39 -8.25 -12.19
CA GLY A 181 -21.82 -9.58 -11.93
C GLY A 181 -20.77 -9.54 -10.83
N ASN A 182 -19.92 -8.52 -10.80
CA ASN A 182 -18.89 -8.32 -9.79
C ASN A 182 -19.48 -7.89 -8.43
N VAL A 183 -20.52 -7.08 -8.44
CA VAL A 183 -21.31 -6.76 -7.22
C VAL A 183 -21.95 -8.03 -6.64
N ALA A 184 -22.60 -8.86 -7.47
CA ALA A 184 -23.16 -10.13 -7.04
C ALA A 184 -22.08 -11.09 -6.52
N TYR A 185 -20.92 -11.14 -7.15
CA TYR A 185 -19.78 -11.96 -6.71
C TYR A 185 -19.25 -11.52 -5.32
N THR A 186 -19.18 -10.22 -5.07
CA THR A 186 -18.80 -9.67 -3.77
C THR A 186 -19.78 -10.07 -2.67
N GLU A 187 -21.09 -10.01 -2.95
CA GLU A 187 -22.12 -10.49 -2.04
C GLU A 187 -22.02 -12.01 -1.79
N GLU A 188 -21.80 -12.80 -2.84
CA GLU A 188 -21.57 -14.25 -2.68
C GLU A 188 -20.34 -14.55 -1.80
N GLN A 189 -19.22 -13.81 -1.98
CA GLN A 189 -18.06 -13.95 -1.12
C GLN A 189 -18.40 -13.65 0.33
N TYR A 190 -19.18 -12.61 0.59
CA TYR A 190 -19.61 -12.23 1.92
C TYR A 190 -20.51 -13.31 2.56
N GLN A 191 -21.51 -13.80 1.83
CA GLN A 191 -22.42 -14.83 2.34
C GLN A 191 -21.68 -16.14 2.63
N LEU A 192 -20.71 -16.51 1.78
CA LEU A 192 -19.87 -17.71 1.99
C LEU A 192 -18.99 -17.55 3.23
N PHE A 193 -18.46 -16.36 3.48
CA PHE A 193 -17.69 -16.02 4.67
C PHE A 193 -18.55 -16.14 5.95
N LEU A 194 -19.75 -15.59 5.94
CA LEU A 194 -20.69 -15.72 7.05
C LEU A 194 -21.12 -17.17 7.31
N ARG A 195 -21.29 -17.95 6.25
CA ARG A 195 -21.57 -19.39 6.38
C ARG A 195 -20.43 -20.13 7.10
N ALA A 196 -19.18 -19.81 6.76
CA ALA A 196 -18.01 -20.39 7.43
C ALA A 196 -17.94 -19.98 8.92
N TYR A 197 -18.15 -18.69 9.22
CA TYR A 197 -18.23 -18.20 10.61
C TYR A 197 -19.30 -18.98 11.41
N ARG A 198 -20.50 -19.12 10.86
CA ARG A 198 -21.59 -19.86 11.53
C ARG A 198 -21.26 -21.34 11.74
N ALA A 199 -20.58 -21.98 10.79
CA ALA A 199 -20.15 -23.36 10.91
C ALA A 199 -19.11 -23.55 12.03
N LEU A 200 -18.12 -22.68 12.11
CA LEU A 200 -17.11 -22.69 13.19
C LEU A 200 -17.79 -22.46 14.56
N LYS A 201 -18.68 -21.47 14.65
CA LYS A 201 -19.44 -21.17 15.89
C LYS A 201 -20.29 -22.37 16.33
N ALA A 202 -21.01 -23.01 15.41
CA ALA A 202 -21.84 -24.17 15.70
C ALA A 202 -21.02 -25.37 16.21
N ALA A 203 -19.77 -25.49 15.80
CA ALA A 203 -18.82 -26.49 16.27
C ALA A 203 -18.10 -26.10 17.59
N GLY A 204 -18.47 -24.97 18.22
CA GLY A 204 -17.85 -24.49 19.46
C GLY A 204 -16.53 -23.77 19.27
N GLN A 205 -16.15 -23.45 18.03
CA GLN A 205 -14.88 -22.76 17.69
C GLN A 205 -15.19 -21.34 17.15
N GLU A 206 -15.95 -20.54 17.92
CA GLU A 206 -16.29 -19.18 17.52
C GLU A 206 -15.05 -18.29 17.46
N PRO A 207 -14.70 -17.69 16.29
CA PRO A 207 -13.57 -16.78 16.19
C PRO A 207 -13.78 -15.53 17.05
N PRO A 208 -12.83 -15.13 17.92
CA PRO A 208 -13.02 -13.98 18.80
C PRO A 208 -12.94 -12.62 18.06
N LEU A 209 -12.42 -12.59 16.83
CA LEU A 209 -12.36 -11.41 15.96
C LEU A 209 -12.65 -11.80 14.52
N VAL A 210 -13.47 -11.01 13.82
CA VAL A 210 -13.85 -11.27 12.43
C VAL A 210 -13.57 -10.05 11.57
N HIS A 211 -13.00 -10.23 10.37
CA HIS A 211 -12.75 -9.11 9.46
C HIS A 211 -12.81 -9.53 7.99
N CYS A 212 -13.60 -8.81 7.19
CA CYS A 212 -13.74 -9.07 5.76
C CYS A 212 -13.32 -7.88 4.89
N ASP A 213 -13.52 -6.63 5.35
CA ASP A 213 -13.44 -5.45 4.54
C ASP A 213 -12.00 -5.02 4.21
N ASN A 214 -11.77 -4.73 2.94
CA ASN A 214 -10.64 -3.97 2.42
C ASN A 214 -11.03 -2.49 2.32
N SER A 215 -10.25 -1.69 1.57
CA SER A 215 -10.53 -0.26 1.34
C SER A 215 -11.91 0.00 0.76
N ALA A 216 -12.32 -0.75 -0.26
CA ALA A 216 -13.65 -0.62 -0.86
C ALA A 216 -14.75 -1.12 0.09
N GLY A 217 -14.54 -2.29 0.70
CA GLY A 217 -15.50 -2.88 1.62
C GLY A 217 -15.91 -1.93 2.73
N VAL A 218 -14.96 -1.34 3.47
CA VAL A 218 -15.27 -0.41 4.57
C VAL A 218 -15.98 0.87 4.11
N MET A 219 -15.75 1.29 2.88
CA MET A 219 -16.38 2.49 2.34
C MET A 219 -17.78 2.24 1.80
N LEU A 220 -18.02 1.08 1.19
CA LEU A 220 -19.31 0.71 0.57
C LEU A 220 -20.25 0.01 1.56
N HIS A 221 -19.70 -0.86 2.41
CA HIS A 221 -20.44 -1.73 3.33
C HIS A 221 -19.91 -1.60 4.77
N PRO A 222 -19.95 -0.40 5.40
CA PRO A 222 -19.28 -0.15 6.69
C PRO A 222 -19.86 -0.97 7.86
N ASP A 223 -21.00 -1.58 7.69
CA ASP A 223 -21.66 -2.47 8.64
C ASP A 223 -21.36 -3.96 8.44
N TRP A 224 -20.60 -4.31 7.41
CA TRP A 224 -20.08 -5.66 7.23
C TRP A 224 -18.79 -5.87 8.06
N PRO A 225 -18.61 -7.00 8.73
CA PRO A 225 -19.57 -8.05 9.08
C PRO A 225 -20.33 -7.75 10.38
N SER A 226 -20.13 -6.57 11.00
CA SER A 226 -20.60 -6.23 12.37
C SER A 226 -22.11 -6.40 12.56
N SER A 227 -22.93 -6.21 11.51
CA SER A 227 -24.38 -6.41 11.55
C SER A 227 -24.80 -7.89 11.56
N ALA A 228 -23.89 -8.83 11.23
CA ALA A 228 -24.21 -10.24 10.98
C ALA A 228 -23.56 -11.22 11.96
N VAL A 229 -22.63 -10.77 12.81
CA VAL A 229 -21.90 -11.59 13.79
C VAL A 229 -22.00 -11.01 15.19
N SER A 230 -21.80 -11.86 16.21
CA SER A 230 -21.92 -11.48 17.62
C SER A 230 -20.57 -11.18 18.31
N VAL A 231 -19.49 -11.19 17.56
CA VAL A 231 -18.12 -10.98 18.05
C VAL A 231 -17.55 -9.66 17.54
N PRO A 232 -16.48 -9.14 18.15
CA PRO A 232 -15.75 -7.98 17.62
C PRO A 232 -15.37 -8.11 16.16
N CYS A 233 -15.44 -6.99 15.44
CA CYS A 233 -15.08 -6.89 14.03
C CYS A 233 -14.04 -5.79 13.82
N MET A 234 -13.32 -5.84 12.69
CA MET A 234 -12.47 -4.75 12.23
C MET A 234 -12.42 -4.67 10.70
N ALA A 235 -12.10 -3.50 10.16
CA ALA A 235 -11.80 -3.33 8.74
C ALA A 235 -10.29 -3.18 8.49
N ARG A 236 -9.84 -3.49 7.27
CA ARG A 236 -8.43 -3.41 6.83
C ARG A 236 -8.25 -2.43 5.69
N PRO A 237 -8.43 -1.11 5.92
CA PRO A 237 -8.14 -0.12 4.89
C PRO A 237 -6.65 -0.13 4.53
N GLY A 238 -6.37 0.03 3.25
CA GLY A 238 -5.03 0.14 2.68
C GLY A 238 -4.90 1.41 1.88
N ILE A 239 -5.05 1.33 0.56
CA ILE A 239 -4.74 2.41 -0.38
C ILE A 239 -5.44 3.74 -0.07
N ILE A 240 -6.68 3.71 0.42
CA ILE A 240 -7.43 4.93 0.78
C ILE A 240 -6.77 5.72 1.92
N LEU A 241 -6.00 5.07 2.79
CA LEU A 241 -5.24 5.76 3.84
C LEU A 241 -4.13 6.63 3.23
N TYR A 242 -3.62 6.26 2.07
CA TYR A 242 -2.56 6.96 1.35
C TYR A 242 -3.09 7.97 0.32
N GLY A 243 -4.41 8.14 0.27
CA GLY A 243 -5.06 9.20 -0.49
C GLY A 243 -5.54 8.83 -1.89
N PHE A 244 -5.67 7.54 -2.17
CA PHE A 244 -6.12 7.05 -3.47
C PHE A 244 -7.36 6.19 -3.35
N ASP A 245 -8.26 6.34 -4.29
CA ASP A 245 -9.43 5.47 -4.40
C ASP A 245 -9.02 4.04 -4.78
N PRO A 246 -9.79 3.00 -4.40
CA PRO A 246 -9.43 1.61 -4.66
C PRO A 246 -9.44 1.23 -6.14
N SER A 247 -10.27 1.90 -6.95
CA SER A 247 -10.37 1.73 -8.41
C SER A 247 -10.85 3.02 -9.09
N ASP A 248 -10.86 3.03 -10.42
CA ASP A 248 -11.45 4.13 -11.20
C ASP A 248 -12.99 4.10 -11.18
N GLU A 249 -13.61 2.95 -10.96
CA GLU A 249 -15.06 2.74 -10.92
C GLU A 249 -15.68 3.18 -9.58
N VAL A 250 -14.95 3.04 -8.48
CA VAL A 250 -15.40 3.38 -7.14
C VAL A 250 -14.58 4.52 -6.58
N ARG A 251 -15.10 5.75 -6.74
CA ARG A 251 -14.44 6.98 -6.30
C ARG A 251 -15.22 7.65 -5.18
N PHE A 252 -14.52 7.99 -4.13
CA PHE A 252 -15.06 8.72 -2.99
C PHE A 252 -14.71 10.21 -3.01
N GLY A 253 -13.63 10.60 -3.71
CA GLY A 253 -13.21 11.99 -3.92
C GLY A 253 -12.89 12.79 -2.66
N LYS A 254 -12.60 12.11 -1.54
CA LYS A 254 -12.41 12.72 -0.23
C LYS A 254 -10.99 12.62 0.31
N PHE A 255 -10.19 11.77 -0.31
CA PHE A 255 -8.85 11.47 0.19
C PHE A 255 -7.81 12.37 -0.46
N ARG A 256 -6.79 12.71 0.32
CA ARG A 256 -5.69 13.57 -0.11
C ARG A 256 -4.47 12.71 -0.37
N PRO A 257 -3.88 12.73 -1.59
CA PRO A 257 -2.60 12.06 -1.85
C PRO A 257 -1.55 12.45 -0.81
N VAL A 258 -0.89 11.43 -0.26
CA VAL A 258 0.08 11.61 0.84
C VAL A 258 1.49 11.82 0.31
N MET A 259 1.82 11.27 -0.88
CA MET A 259 3.16 11.33 -1.45
C MET A 259 3.22 12.28 -2.66
N LYS A 260 4.31 13.08 -2.70
CA LYS A 260 4.77 13.79 -3.90
C LYS A 260 6.18 13.35 -4.22
N LEU A 261 6.46 13.04 -5.48
CA LEU A 261 7.82 12.76 -5.93
C LEU A 261 8.41 14.03 -6.55
N LYS A 262 9.56 14.45 -6.05
CA LYS A 262 10.25 15.67 -6.46
C LYS A 262 11.68 15.41 -6.87
N THR A 263 12.24 16.32 -7.65
CA THR A 263 13.63 16.34 -8.05
C THR A 263 14.11 17.79 -8.27
N VAL A 264 15.33 17.95 -8.74
CA VAL A 264 15.90 19.24 -9.14
C VAL A 264 16.30 19.27 -10.60
N VAL A 265 16.31 20.47 -11.15
CA VAL A 265 16.87 20.77 -12.49
C VAL A 265 18.40 20.76 -12.38
N SER A 266 19.05 19.89 -13.13
CA SER A 266 20.52 19.81 -13.17
C SER A 266 21.13 20.64 -14.29
N MET A 267 20.39 20.92 -15.36
CA MET A 267 20.88 21.67 -16.52
C MET A 267 19.71 22.26 -17.29
N VAL A 268 19.89 23.50 -17.77
CA VAL A 268 18.99 24.14 -18.73
C VAL A 268 19.77 24.45 -20.01
N LYS A 269 19.17 24.10 -21.16
CA LYS A 269 19.77 24.38 -22.49
C LYS A 269 18.69 24.65 -23.53
N GLU A 270 19.06 25.23 -24.65
CA GLU A 270 18.22 25.39 -25.81
C GLU A 270 18.62 24.45 -26.93
N LEU A 271 17.69 23.71 -27.48
CA LEU A 271 17.85 22.94 -28.71
C LEU A 271 17.40 23.78 -29.90
N GLN A 272 18.28 23.88 -30.91
CA GLN A 272 17.93 24.50 -32.18
C GLN A 272 17.16 23.51 -33.06
N PRO A 273 16.39 23.99 -34.06
CA PRO A 273 15.70 23.11 -35.02
C PRO A 273 16.65 22.06 -35.62
N GLY A 274 16.21 20.81 -35.64
CA GLY A 274 16.98 19.64 -36.09
C GLY A 274 17.86 18.99 -35.03
N GLN A 275 18.08 19.61 -33.88
CA GLN A 275 18.78 18.99 -32.74
C GLN A 275 17.87 18.02 -31.98
N SER A 276 18.45 16.93 -31.51
CA SER A 276 17.72 15.85 -30.85
C SER A 276 18.19 15.67 -29.39
N THR A 277 17.34 15.06 -28.55
CA THR A 277 17.71 14.68 -27.19
C THR A 277 17.31 13.24 -26.87
N SER A 278 17.99 12.66 -25.85
CA SER A 278 17.77 11.34 -25.29
C SER A 278 18.09 10.15 -26.21
N TYR A 279 18.03 8.94 -25.64
CA TYR A 279 18.32 7.68 -26.32
C TYR A 279 17.45 7.43 -27.55
N GLY A 280 18.10 7.07 -28.64
CA GLY A 280 17.46 6.79 -29.92
C GLY A 280 16.91 8.05 -30.61
N ARG A 281 17.31 9.24 -30.16
CA ARG A 281 16.93 10.54 -30.76
C ARG A 281 15.41 10.63 -30.99
N ARG A 282 14.60 10.20 -30.01
CA ARG A 282 13.14 10.09 -30.13
C ARG A 282 12.41 11.44 -30.03
N PHE A 283 13.14 12.49 -29.69
CA PHE A 283 12.69 13.87 -29.80
C PHE A 283 13.71 14.65 -30.63
N THR A 284 13.21 15.39 -31.61
CA THR A 284 13.99 16.35 -32.40
C THR A 284 13.23 17.67 -32.37
N ALA A 285 13.91 18.75 -32.03
CA ALA A 285 13.30 20.08 -31.97
C ALA A 285 12.95 20.56 -33.40
N GLU A 286 11.71 20.98 -33.61
CA GLU A 286 11.24 21.62 -34.86
C GLU A 286 11.40 23.13 -34.77
N THR A 287 11.32 23.69 -33.57
CA THR A 287 11.53 25.11 -33.25
C THR A 287 12.53 25.21 -32.12
N PRO A 288 13.12 26.39 -31.83
CA PRO A 288 13.95 26.59 -30.67
C PRO A 288 13.19 26.13 -29.41
N THR A 289 13.73 25.12 -28.71
CA THR A 289 13.06 24.46 -27.59
C THR A 289 13.96 24.53 -26.36
N ARG A 290 13.47 25.13 -25.28
CA ARG A 290 14.19 25.18 -24.01
C ARG A 290 13.95 23.89 -23.24
N VAL A 291 15.02 23.23 -22.84
CA VAL A 291 15.01 21.90 -22.23
C VAL A 291 15.67 21.94 -20.87
N ALA A 292 14.96 21.46 -19.85
CA ALA A 292 15.55 21.16 -18.56
C ALA A 292 15.88 19.65 -18.44
N THR A 293 17.05 19.34 -17.91
CA THR A 293 17.42 17.98 -17.50
C THR A 293 17.15 17.85 -16.00
N LEU A 294 16.44 16.80 -15.59
CA LEU A 294 16.07 16.53 -14.21
C LEU A 294 16.87 15.35 -13.66
N CYS A 295 17.24 15.42 -12.37
CA CYS A 295 18.01 14.42 -11.63
C CYS A 295 17.20 13.21 -11.23
N THR A 296 16.50 12.56 -12.17
CA THR A 296 15.65 11.39 -11.89
C THR A 296 15.45 10.54 -13.12
N GLY A 297 15.21 9.25 -12.92
CA GLY A 297 14.91 8.34 -14.00
C GLY A 297 14.18 7.08 -13.52
N TYR A 298 14.22 6.02 -14.35
CA TYR A 298 13.48 4.80 -14.00
C TYR A 298 14.11 4.03 -12.83
N ALA A 299 15.35 4.28 -12.47
CA ALA A 299 15.97 3.68 -11.28
C ALA A 299 15.44 4.29 -9.98
N ASP A 300 14.79 5.46 -10.05
CA ASP A 300 14.13 6.12 -8.92
C ASP A 300 12.66 5.75 -8.77
N GLY A 301 12.10 5.10 -9.80
CA GLY A 301 10.69 4.73 -9.84
C GLY A 301 9.85 5.57 -10.82
N TYR A 302 10.46 6.48 -11.61
CA TYR A 302 9.73 7.20 -12.67
C TYR A 302 9.64 6.31 -13.92
N PRO A 303 8.42 5.82 -14.30
CA PRO A 303 8.30 4.79 -15.32
C PRO A 303 8.86 5.18 -16.69
N ARG A 304 9.64 4.30 -17.31
CA ARG A 304 10.18 4.52 -18.65
C ARG A 304 9.09 4.62 -19.74
N LEU A 305 7.91 4.07 -19.48
CA LEU A 305 6.73 4.17 -20.34
C LEU A 305 6.18 5.59 -20.48
N LEU A 306 6.55 6.50 -19.59
CA LEU A 306 6.21 7.93 -19.65
C LEU A 306 7.07 8.73 -20.63
N SER A 307 7.91 8.11 -21.41
CA SER A 307 8.74 8.70 -22.45
C SER A 307 7.93 9.36 -23.56
N CYS A 308 8.57 10.27 -24.32
CA CYS A 308 8.06 10.84 -25.56
C CYS A 308 6.72 11.57 -25.43
N GLY A 309 6.63 12.48 -24.48
CA GLY A 309 5.48 13.36 -24.28
C GLY A 309 4.35 12.75 -23.43
N LYS A 310 4.46 11.47 -23.02
CA LYS A 310 3.40 10.86 -22.20
C LYS A 310 3.37 11.39 -20.77
N GLY A 311 4.54 11.54 -20.15
CA GLY A 311 4.66 12.06 -18.78
C GLY A 311 4.61 13.58 -18.75
N ILE A 312 3.94 14.12 -17.74
CA ILE A 312 3.87 15.56 -17.46
C ILE A 312 4.47 15.83 -16.08
N VAL A 313 5.49 16.65 -16.05
CA VAL A 313 6.17 17.12 -14.84
C VAL A 313 5.77 18.57 -14.59
N GLU A 314 5.80 19.02 -13.35
CA GLU A 314 5.52 20.41 -12.99
C GLU A 314 6.83 21.15 -12.66
N VAL A 315 7.06 22.29 -13.30
CA VAL A 315 8.14 23.23 -12.98
C VAL A 315 7.52 24.62 -12.82
N HIS A 316 7.73 25.27 -11.68
CA HIS A 316 7.14 26.58 -11.32
C HIS A 316 5.61 26.66 -11.53
N GLY A 317 4.88 25.55 -11.30
CA GLY A 317 3.42 25.49 -11.52
C GLY A 317 3.01 25.36 -12.99
N VAL A 318 3.95 25.09 -13.90
CA VAL A 318 3.71 24.92 -15.34
C VAL A 318 3.87 23.45 -15.71
N PRO A 319 2.94 22.85 -16.49
CA PRO A 319 3.07 21.48 -16.95
C PRO A 319 4.13 21.38 -18.07
N CYS A 320 5.11 20.53 -17.86
CA CYS A 320 6.27 20.32 -18.74
C CYS A 320 6.30 18.87 -19.24
N PRO A 321 6.08 18.60 -20.52
CA PRO A 321 6.09 17.25 -21.07
C PRO A 321 7.50 16.67 -21.13
N VAL A 322 7.62 15.35 -20.92
CA VAL A 322 8.88 14.60 -21.03
C VAL A 322 9.33 14.52 -22.47
N LEU A 323 10.55 14.95 -22.76
CA LEU A 323 11.17 14.93 -24.07
C LEU A 323 12.03 13.68 -24.28
N GLY A 324 11.77 12.94 -25.35
CA GLY A 324 12.52 11.72 -25.66
C GLY A 324 12.30 10.63 -24.61
N ARG A 325 13.29 9.74 -24.44
CA ARG A 325 13.19 8.61 -23.52
C ARG A 325 13.65 8.98 -22.13
N VAL A 326 12.90 8.53 -21.11
CA VAL A 326 13.35 8.51 -19.71
C VAL A 326 14.58 7.60 -19.62
N CYS A 327 15.67 8.11 -19.04
CA CYS A 327 16.93 7.39 -18.84
C CYS A 327 16.94 6.73 -17.46
N MET A 328 18.06 6.10 -17.07
CA MET A 328 18.18 5.44 -15.77
C MET A 328 18.10 6.45 -14.61
N ASP A 329 18.85 7.55 -14.72
CA ASP A 329 19.08 8.51 -13.64
C ASP A 329 18.73 9.96 -14.04
N GLN A 330 18.25 10.18 -15.24
CA GLN A 330 17.91 11.50 -15.77
C GLN A 330 16.75 11.42 -16.76
N LEU A 331 15.99 12.51 -16.86
CA LEU A 331 15.02 12.74 -17.91
C LEU A 331 15.04 14.22 -18.35
N MET A 332 14.55 14.49 -19.53
CA MET A 332 14.45 15.85 -20.08
C MET A 332 12.99 16.25 -20.23
N VAL A 333 12.71 17.51 -19.95
CA VAL A 333 11.37 18.10 -20.10
C VAL A 333 11.44 19.39 -20.90
N ASP A 334 10.34 19.70 -21.60
CA ASP A 334 10.17 20.97 -22.28
C ASP A 334 9.81 22.06 -21.27
N VAL A 335 10.67 23.05 -21.14
CA VAL A 335 10.48 24.21 -20.27
C VAL A 335 10.41 25.51 -21.06
N THR A 336 10.04 25.46 -22.34
CA THR A 336 9.92 26.65 -23.19
C THR A 336 8.90 27.65 -22.62
N ALA A 337 7.85 27.15 -21.95
CA ALA A 337 6.86 27.97 -21.26
C ALA A 337 7.29 28.47 -19.85
N VAL A 338 8.51 28.13 -19.40
CA VAL A 338 9.07 28.52 -18.09
C VAL A 338 10.36 29.32 -18.29
N PRO A 339 10.28 30.60 -18.66
CA PRO A 339 11.44 31.37 -19.13
C PRO A 339 12.49 31.63 -18.04
N ASP A 340 12.11 31.61 -16.78
CA ASP A 340 12.94 31.91 -15.62
C ASP A 340 13.49 30.67 -14.91
N VAL A 341 13.23 29.45 -15.44
CA VAL A 341 13.78 28.21 -14.86
C VAL A 341 15.30 28.20 -14.92
N GLN A 342 15.93 27.74 -13.84
CA GLN A 342 17.38 27.67 -13.69
C GLN A 342 17.82 26.35 -13.02
N GLU A 343 19.10 26.06 -13.05
CA GLU A 343 19.70 24.93 -12.36
C GLU A 343 19.52 25.07 -10.84
N GLY A 344 19.14 23.97 -10.19
CA GLY A 344 18.79 23.93 -8.76
C GLY A 344 17.29 24.11 -8.46
N ASP A 345 16.47 24.53 -9.42
CA ASP A 345 15.04 24.68 -9.21
C ASP A 345 14.38 23.32 -8.97
N GLU A 346 13.35 23.30 -8.12
CA GLU A 346 12.57 22.09 -7.84
C GLU A 346 11.60 21.78 -8.99
N ALA A 347 11.49 20.51 -9.31
CA ALA A 347 10.49 19.98 -10.22
C ALA A 347 9.66 18.89 -9.52
N ILE A 348 8.35 18.87 -9.75
CA ILE A 348 7.44 17.86 -9.21
C ILE A 348 7.15 16.84 -10.31
N LEU A 349 7.65 15.63 -10.11
CA LEU A 349 7.53 14.52 -11.05
C LEU A 349 6.09 14.00 -11.11
N TRP A 350 5.44 13.91 -9.93
CA TRP A 350 4.02 13.61 -9.79
C TRP A 350 3.48 14.01 -8.41
N GLY A 351 2.15 14.19 -8.35
CA GLY A 351 1.46 14.59 -7.12
C GLY A 351 1.44 16.11 -6.89
N GLY A 352 1.84 16.91 -7.88
CA GLY A 352 1.70 18.36 -7.90
C GLY A 352 0.30 18.83 -8.33
N THR A 353 0.20 20.12 -8.67
CA THR A 353 -1.07 20.74 -9.07
C THR A 353 -1.37 20.50 -10.56
N VAL A 354 -0.33 20.48 -11.38
CA VAL A 354 -0.42 20.35 -12.85
C VAL A 354 0.45 19.23 -13.40
N SER A 355 1.25 18.56 -12.57
CA SER A 355 1.93 17.31 -12.93
C SER A 355 0.95 16.15 -12.96
N ASP A 356 1.36 15.02 -13.54
CA ASP A 356 0.63 13.77 -13.39
C ASP A 356 0.40 13.42 -11.92
N SER A 357 -0.74 12.81 -11.61
CA SER A 357 -0.96 12.08 -10.36
C SER A 357 -0.44 10.64 -10.49
N ALA A 358 -0.35 9.89 -9.39
CA ALA A 358 -0.04 8.46 -9.45
C ALA A 358 -1.11 7.67 -10.23
N GLU A 359 -2.38 8.11 -10.21
CA GLU A 359 -3.46 7.53 -11.01
C GLU A 359 -3.30 7.85 -12.50
N ASP A 360 -2.87 9.08 -12.87
CA ASP A 360 -2.58 9.43 -14.27
C ASP A 360 -1.43 8.58 -14.82
N ILE A 361 -0.37 8.42 -14.02
CA ILE A 361 0.76 7.54 -14.36
C ILE A 361 0.26 6.10 -14.56
N ALA A 362 -0.55 5.59 -13.64
CA ALA A 362 -1.10 4.24 -13.71
C ALA A 362 -1.88 4.02 -15.01
N ARG A 363 -2.79 4.93 -15.37
CA ARG A 363 -3.55 4.88 -16.64
C ARG A 363 -2.64 4.95 -17.87
N LYS A 364 -1.62 5.83 -17.85
CA LYS A 364 -0.66 5.98 -18.96
C LYS A 364 0.26 4.79 -19.14
N THR A 365 0.43 3.98 -18.11
CA THR A 365 1.37 2.84 -18.10
C THR A 365 0.68 1.48 -17.97
N ASP A 366 -0.66 1.43 -18.04
CA ASP A 366 -1.49 0.24 -17.96
C ASP A 366 -1.27 -0.56 -16.66
N THR A 367 -1.36 0.15 -15.54
CA THR A 367 -1.23 -0.41 -14.19
C THR A 367 -2.16 0.30 -13.19
N ILE A 368 -1.93 0.13 -11.90
CA ILE A 368 -2.70 0.71 -10.80
C ILE A 368 -1.82 1.63 -9.93
N SER A 369 -2.45 2.59 -9.25
CA SER A 369 -1.75 3.54 -8.36
C SER A 369 -0.90 2.85 -7.29
N TYR A 370 -1.31 1.67 -6.82
CA TYR A 370 -0.56 0.83 -5.88
C TYR A 370 0.86 0.50 -6.38
N GLU A 371 0.99 0.09 -7.64
CA GLU A 371 2.29 -0.25 -8.24
C GLU A 371 3.16 0.99 -8.41
N VAL A 372 2.57 2.10 -8.87
CA VAL A 372 3.29 3.37 -9.02
C VAL A 372 3.90 3.81 -7.69
N LEU A 373 3.11 3.79 -6.60
CA LEU A 373 3.57 4.17 -5.26
C LEU A 373 4.64 3.22 -4.72
N CYS A 374 4.43 1.91 -4.83
CA CYS A 374 5.39 0.89 -4.39
C CYS A 374 6.67 0.89 -5.24
N GLY A 375 6.61 1.41 -6.47
CA GLY A 375 7.72 1.50 -7.40
C GLY A 375 8.77 2.57 -7.06
N VAL A 376 8.47 3.50 -6.13
CA VAL A 376 9.47 4.48 -5.68
C VAL A 376 10.62 3.76 -4.99
N SER A 377 11.80 3.83 -5.60
CA SER A 377 13.00 3.09 -5.19
C SER A 377 13.43 3.43 -3.76
N ARG A 378 14.10 2.50 -3.09
CA ARG A 378 14.70 2.73 -1.77
C ARG A 378 15.85 3.74 -1.77
N ARG A 379 16.46 4.02 -2.92
CA ARG A 379 17.47 5.09 -3.01
C ARG A 379 16.87 6.49 -2.96
N VAL A 380 15.56 6.62 -3.05
CA VAL A 380 14.84 7.89 -2.94
C VAL A 380 14.54 8.15 -1.45
N PRO A 381 15.09 9.17 -0.83
CA PRO A 381 14.79 9.51 0.56
C PRO A 381 13.30 9.83 0.76
N ARG A 382 12.72 9.38 1.88
CA ARG A 382 11.39 9.80 2.33
C ARG A 382 11.53 10.98 3.28
N VAL A 383 10.95 12.10 2.90
CA VAL A 383 10.98 13.35 3.65
C VAL A 383 9.60 13.57 4.26
N TYR A 384 9.50 13.41 5.57
CA TYR A 384 8.23 13.47 6.28
C TYR A 384 7.90 14.87 6.71
N LEU A 385 6.73 15.35 6.27
CA LEU A 385 6.21 16.67 6.59
C LEU A 385 5.06 16.57 7.60
N GLU A 386 5.11 17.38 8.64
CA GLU A 386 4.03 17.55 9.61
C GLU A 386 3.89 19.06 9.90
N HIS A 387 2.69 19.60 9.76
CA HIS A 387 2.39 21.03 9.84
C HIS A 387 3.31 21.91 8.94
N GLY A 388 3.59 21.40 7.72
CA GLY A 388 4.41 22.05 6.72
C GLY A 388 5.92 22.09 7.06
N ARG A 389 6.38 21.32 8.06
CA ARG A 389 7.77 21.24 8.48
C ARG A 389 8.33 19.84 8.32
N ILE A 390 9.59 19.73 7.91
CA ILE A 390 10.29 18.46 7.88
C ILE A 390 10.55 18.00 9.32
N ILE A 391 10.01 16.85 9.68
CA ILE A 391 10.18 16.25 11.01
C ILE A 391 11.14 15.06 11.02
N ALA A 392 11.32 14.40 9.90
CA ALA A 392 12.23 13.28 9.73
C ALA A 392 12.60 13.09 8.26
N VAL A 393 13.75 12.51 8.02
CA VAL A 393 14.18 11.99 6.72
C VAL A 393 14.59 10.54 6.92
N GLU A 394 14.12 9.66 6.08
CA GLU A 394 14.52 8.27 6.03
C GLU A 394 15.26 8.03 4.72
N ASP A 395 16.56 7.85 4.82
CA ASP A 395 17.46 7.54 3.71
C ASP A 395 18.03 6.13 3.93
N TRP A 396 17.79 5.23 2.97
CA TRP A 396 18.18 3.82 3.08
C TRP A 396 19.62 3.55 2.62
N ILE A 397 20.27 4.54 2.03
CA ILE A 397 21.64 4.41 1.52
C ILE A 397 22.66 5.02 2.50
N LEU A 398 22.24 5.98 3.31
CA LEU A 398 23.03 6.61 4.37
C LEU A 398 22.60 6.06 5.73
#